data_cc574e0afa65546d8aca121fe98b519d
#
_entry.id   cc574e0afa65546d8aca121fe98b519d
#
_cell.length_a   1.000
_cell.length_b   1.000
_cell.length_c   1.000
_cell.angle_alpha   90.00
_cell.angle_beta   90.00
_cell.angle_gamma   90.00
#
_symmetry.space_group_name_H-M   'P 1'
#
loop_
_entity.id
_entity.type
_entity.pdbx_description
1 polymer ?
#
loop_
_entity_poly.entity_id
_entity_poly.type
_entity_poly.pdbx_seq_one_letter_code
_entity_poly.pdbx_strand_id
1 'polypeptide(L)' 'MLTGASILITGGTGSFGHAFVPMTLGKYNPKRLVILSRDEMKQWEMAKLYGDDPRVRFFIGD' A
#
# COMPACT_ATOMS: atom_id res chain seq x y z
N MET A 1 12.42 -9.64 8.08
CA MET A 1 11.53 -9.19 9.14
C MET A 1 10.08 -9.03 8.72
N LEU A 2 9.84 -8.30 7.64
CA LEU A 2 8.47 -8.13 7.14
C LEU A 2 8.09 -9.15 6.07
N THR A 3 9.02 -10.02 5.70
CA THR A 3 8.75 -11.07 4.72
C THR A 3 7.69 -12.01 5.24
N GLY A 4 6.63 -12.20 4.47
CA GLY A 4 5.51 -13.04 4.87
C GLY A 4 4.52 -12.37 5.82
N ALA A 5 4.78 -11.14 6.26
CA ALA A 5 3.89 -10.43 7.16
C ALA A 5 2.77 -9.74 6.40
N SER A 6 1.65 -9.50 7.10
CA SER A 6 0.57 -8.67 6.58
C SER A 6 0.71 -7.29 7.23
N ILE A 7 0.75 -6.25 6.39
CA ILE A 7 1.00 -4.89 6.85
C ILE A 7 -0.18 -4.01 6.53
N LEU A 8 -0.62 -3.22 7.50
CA LEU A 8 -1.68 -2.24 7.30
C LEU A 8 -1.10 -0.84 7.41
N ILE A 9 -1.36 -0.02 6.39
CA ILE A 9 -0.92 1.37 6.36
C ILE A 9 -2.15 2.26 6.29
N THR A 10 -2.32 3.14 7.27
CA THR A 10 -3.40 4.12 7.25
C THR A 10 -2.86 5.42 6.65
N GLY A 11 -3.67 6.06 5.81
CA GLY A 11 -3.22 7.27 5.13
C GLY A 11 -2.10 7.03 4.13
N GLY A 12 -2.01 5.80 3.59
CA GLY A 12 -0.89 5.39 2.76
C GLY A 12 -0.83 6.02 1.38
N THR A 13 -1.80 6.84 1.02
CA THR A 13 -1.81 7.51 -0.28
C THR A 13 -1.11 8.87 -0.27
N GLY A 14 -0.61 9.32 0.89
CA GLY A 14 0.14 10.54 1.00
C GLY A 14 1.61 10.34 0.67
N SER A 15 2.42 11.38 0.95
CA SER A 15 3.86 11.35 0.66
C SER A 15 4.56 10.18 1.32
N PHE A 16 4.19 9.87 2.56
CA PHE A 16 4.78 8.75 3.27
C PHE A 16 4.51 7.43 2.55
N GLY A 17 3.26 7.23 2.13
CA GLY A 17 2.89 5.99 1.45
C GLY A 17 3.58 5.83 0.11
N HIS A 18 3.75 6.91 -0.64
CA HIS A 18 4.45 6.87 -1.92
C HIS A 18 5.91 6.45 -1.79
N ALA A 19 6.52 6.76 -0.64
CA ALA A 19 7.89 6.33 -0.37
C ALA A 19 7.92 4.93 0.24
N PHE A 20 7.01 4.66 1.15
CA PHE A 20 7.00 3.42 1.93
C PHE A 20 6.58 2.20 1.13
N VAL A 21 5.56 2.35 0.28
CA VAL A 21 5.00 1.21 -0.46
C VAL A 21 6.02 0.55 -1.39
N PRO A 22 6.69 1.28 -2.30
CA PRO A 22 7.67 0.62 -3.16
C PRO A 22 8.86 0.06 -2.39
N MET A 23 9.27 0.74 -1.33
CA MET A 23 10.36 0.25 -0.49
C MET A 23 9.98 -1.08 0.17
N THR A 24 8.77 -1.13 0.72
CA THR A 24 8.32 -2.33 1.41
C THR A 24 8.16 -3.51 0.47
N LEU A 25 7.57 -3.27 -0.69
CA LEU A 25 7.36 -4.34 -1.67
C LEU A 25 8.67 -4.86 -2.22
N GLY A 26 9.65 -3.99 -2.45
CA GLY A 26 10.93 -4.38 -3.01
C GLY A 26 11.91 -4.95 -2.00
N LYS A 27 11.88 -4.44 -0.77
CA LYS A 27 12.87 -4.80 0.22
C LYS A 27 12.42 -5.90 1.17
N TYR A 28 11.16 -5.89 1.56
CA TYR A 28 10.68 -6.81 2.61
C TYR A 28 9.76 -7.91 2.10
N ASN A 29 9.24 -7.77 0.91
CA ASN A 29 8.36 -8.78 0.29
C ASN A 29 7.27 -9.30 1.24
N PRO A 30 6.36 -8.45 1.71
CA PRO A 30 5.30 -8.87 2.61
C PRO A 30 4.30 -9.79 1.90
N LYS A 31 3.59 -10.58 2.68
CA LYS A 31 2.54 -11.43 2.17
C LYS A 31 1.38 -10.58 1.64
N ARG A 32 1.06 -9.51 2.36
CA ARG A 32 -0.03 -8.61 1.98
C ARG A 32 0.26 -7.21 2.51
N LEU A 33 -0.01 -6.23 1.68
CA LEU A 33 0.10 -4.83 2.05
C LEU A 33 -1.26 -4.19 1.84
N VAL A 34 -1.90 -3.79 2.93
CA VAL A 34 -3.22 -3.17 2.90
C VAL A 34 -3.08 -1.67 3.09
N ILE A 35 -3.64 -0.91 2.17
CA ILE A 35 -3.60 0.55 2.22
C ILE A 35 -5.00 1.07 2.49
N LEU A 36 -5.19 1.71 3.63
CA LEU A 36 -6.46 2.28 4.05
C LEU A 36 -6.37 3.79 3.94
N SER A 37 -7.28 4.40 3.19
CA SER A 37 -7.26 5.82 2.96
C SER A 37 -8.67 6.37 2.80
N ARG A 38 -8.86 7.64 3.16
CA ARG A 38 -10.13 8.32 2.93
C ARG A 38 -10.12 9.09 1.61
N ASP A 39 -8.96 9.27 0.99
CA ASP A 39 -8.84 10.02 -0.25
C ASP A 39 -8.93 9.07 -1.43
N GLU A 40 -10.12 8.98 -1.99
CA GLU A 40 -10.42 8.06 -3.07
C GLU A 40 -9.62 8.37 -4.35
N MET A 41 -9.44 9.64 -4.65
CA MET A 41 -8.70 10.03 -5.86
C MET A 41 -7.23 9.66 -5.77
N LYS A 42 -6.61 9.93 -4.63
CA LYS A 42 -5.21 9.60 -4.45
C LYS A 42 -5.00 8.09 -4.42
N GLN A 43 -5.95 7.37 -3.86
CA GLN A 43 -5.89 5.92 -3.85
C GLN A 43 -5.99 5.36 -5.26
N TRP A 44 -6.86 5.95 -6.10
CA TRP A 44 -6.99 5.53 -7.48
C TRP A 44 -5.69 5.73 -8.25
N GLU A 45 -5.02 6.86 -8.04
CA GLU A 45 -3.72 7.12 -8.66
C GLU A 45 -2.67 6.11 -8.22
N MET A 46 -2.64 5.80 -6.93
CA MET A 46 -1.70 4.83 -6.41
C MET A 46 -2.00 3.42 -6.91
N ALA A 47 -3.26 3.10 -7.11
CA ALA A 47 -3.66 1.81 -7.64
C ALA A 47 -3.15 1.59 -9.07
N LYS A 48 -3.00 2.66 -9.84
CA LYS A 48 -2.43 2.55 -11.17
C LYS A 48 -0.98 2.09 -11.12
N LEU A 49 -0.26 2.47 -10.07
CA LEU A 49 1.15 2.12 -9.92
C LEU A 49 1.34 0.72 -9.35
N TYR A 50 0.48 0.31 -8.44
CA TYR A 50 0.69 -0.93 -7.68
C TYR A 50 -0.48 -1.91 -7.76
N GLY A 51 -1.52 -1.58 -8.50
CA GLY A 51 -2.72 -2.42 -8.56
C GLY A 51 -2.49 -3.80 -9.15
N ASP A 52 -1.44 -3.96 -9.95
CA ASP A 52 -1.11 -5.25 -10.55
C ASP A 52 -0.37 -6.18 -9.58
N ASP A 53 0.08 -5.65 -8.46
CA ASP A 53 0.80 -6.45 -7.48
C ASP A 53 -0.22 -7.20 -6.62
N PRO A 54 -0.22 -8.55 -6.64
CA PRO A 54 -1.21 -9.34 -5.90
C PRO A 54 -1.09 -9.18 -4.38
N ARG A 55 -0.01 -8.61 -3.89
CA ARG A 55 0.19 -8.39 -2.46
C ARG A 55 -0.51 -7.14 -1.96
N VAL A 56 -0.83 -6.21 -2.86
CA VAL A 56 -1.38 -4.90 -2.48
C VAL A 56 -2.90 -4.92 -2.51
N ARG A 57 -3.52 -4.38 -1.46
CA ARG A 57 -4.97 -4.22 -1.36
C ARG A 57 -5.29 -2.80 -0.94
N PHE A 58 -6.31 -2.23 -1.55
CA PHE A 58 -6.73 -0.86 -1.26
C PHE A 58 -8.13 -0.87 -0.66
N PHE A 59 -8.32 -0.11 0.41
CA PHE A 59 -9.61 0.05 1.06
C PHE A 59 -9.88 1.52 1.33
N ILE A 60 -11.13 1.93 1.16
CA ILE A 60 -11.56 3.29 1.46
C ILE A 60 -12.23 3.27 2.83
N GLY A 61 -11.81 4.18 3.71
CA GLY A 61 -12.40 4.26 5.04
C GLY A 61 -11.49 4.98 6.02
N ASP A 62 -11.90 4.98 7.24
CA ASP A 62 -11.17 5.63 8.35
C ASP A 62 -10.35 4.63 9.14
#